data_90aebd1741afda145c46be4af3aafc57
#
_entry.id   90aebd1741afda145c46be4af3aafc57
#
_cell.length_a   1.000
_cell.length_b   1.000
_cell.length_c   1.000
_cell.angle_alpha   90.00
_cell.angle_beta   90.00
_cell.angle_gamma   90.00
#
_symmetry.space_group_name_H-M   'P 1'
#
loop_
_entity.id
_entity.type
_entity.pdbx_description
1 polymer ?
#
loop_
_entity_poly.entity_id
_entity_poly.type
_entity_poly.pdbx_seq_one_letter_code
_entity_poly.pdbx_strand_id
1 'polypeptide(L)'
;MHYSVLELYPGPGQRHALKNLYMQQLENLPAEAPRPCIYGNFIASLDGRIALPGAGRHTHQVPPAIANPRDWRLFQELAAQADLLITSARYFRQAADAETQAELPVGLEDDFADLRAWRRDHGLKPQPDIAIFSASLDIPSATLDHYRERRLFIVTGRQADSARLERLRDKQHVEVILCGDGKRADAGPLRERLAHLGYRRVYAIAGPSVFHTLVSGNALDRLYHTTAHCLLGGTEFDTFVWGEEFRTAFTLPLRNLYLDSDSPAGCGQTLAVYGKY
;
A
#
# COMPACT_ATOMS: atom_id res chain seq x y z
N MET A 1 18.61 15.20 -13.17
CA MET A 1 18.02 16.29 -12.35
C MET A 1 18.00 15.83 -10.90
N HIS A 2 18.59 16.58 -9.99
CA HIS A 2 18.51 16.27 -8.56
C HIS A 2 17.17 16.83 -8.04
N TYR A 3 16.17 15.97 -7.95
CA TYR A 3 14.91 16.33 -7.33
C TYR A 3 15.12 16.49 -5.82
N SER A 4 14.76 17.64 -5.27
CA SER A 4 14.86 17.93 -3.84
C SER A 4 13.50 18.29 -3.27
N VAL A 5 13.32 18.06 -1.98
CA VAL A 5 12.16 18.47 -1.19
C VAL A 5 12.63 19.31 -0.01
N LEU A 6 11.79 20.23 0.45
CA LEU A 6 12.06 21.05 1.63
C LEU A 6 11.38 20.43 2.84
N GLU A 7 12.13 20.08 3.87
CA GLU A 7 11.57 19.63 5.13
C GLU A 7 10.97 20.83 5.89
N LEU A 8 9.68 20.70 6.26
CA LEU A 8 8.94 21.69 7.02
C LEU A 8 8.78 21.29 8.49
N TYR A 9 8.85 20.00 8.80
CA TYR A 9 8.74 19.45 10.14
C TYR A 9 9.48 18.09 10.21
N PRO A 10 10.19 17.78 11.31
CA PRO A 10 10.40 18.58 12.54
C PRO A 10 11.49 19.64 12.43
N GLY A 11 12.22 19.67 11.37
CA GLY A 11 13.43 20.45 11.24
C GLY A 11 13.23 21.90 10.77
N PRO A 12 14.31 22.68 10.72
CA PRO A 12 14.29 24.10 10.37
C PRO A 12 14.44 24.36 8.86
N GLY A 13 13.80 23.57 8.02
CA GLY A 13 13.79 23.82 6.56
C GLY A 13 15.03 23.31 5.81
N GLN A 14 15.49 22.11 6.11
CA GLN A 14 16.54 21.45 5.32
C GLN A 14 16.01 20.93 3.98
N ARG A 15 16.88 20.95 2.96
CA ARG A 15 16.59 20.30 1.68
C ARG A 15 17.13 18.86 1.69
N HIS A 16 16.28 17.93 1.27
CA HIS A 16 16.62 16.53 1.11
C HIS A 16 16.50 16.13 -0.36
N ALA A 17 17.30 15.17 -0.80
CA ALA A 17 17.06 14.53 -2.07
C ALA A 17 15.74 13.74 -1.99
N LEU A 18 14.90 13.81 -3.03
CA LEU A 18 13.70 13.00 -3.10
C LEU A 18 14.03 11.50 -3.13
N LYS A 19 15.03 11.13 -3.93
CA LYS A 19 15.53 9.77 -4.01
C LYS A 19 16.11 9.33 -2.66
N ASN A 20 15.66 8.19 -2.16
CA ASN A 20 15.94 7.61 -0.85
C ASN A 20 15.32 8.36 0.34
N LEU A 21 14.38 9.27 0.10
CA LEU A 21 13.71 10.02 1.17
C LEU A 21 13.01 9.07 2.16
N TYR A 22 12.30 8.07 1.65
CA TYR A 22 11.57 7.11 2.48
C TYR A 22 12.42 5.89 2.89
N MET A 23 13.53 5.62 2.22
CA MET A 23 14.43 4.51 2.59
C MET A 23 15.00 4.66 3.99
N GLN A 24 15.29 5.89 4.42
CA GLN A 24 15.88 6.18 5.74
C GLN A 24 14.88 6.12 6.89
N GLN A 25 13.59 6.19 6.60
CA GLN A 25 12.56 6.36 7.66
C GLN A 25 12.12 5.05 8.32
N LEU A 26 12.25 3.91 7.63
CA LEU A 26 11.91 2.59 8.16
C LEU A 26 13.13 1.84 8.75
N GLU A 27 14.34 2.37 8.58
CA GLU A 27 15.55 1.78 9.16
C GLU A 27 15.54 1.82 10.69
N ASN A 28 14.89 2.82 11.28
CA ASN A 28 14.79 3.04 12.72
C ASN A 28 13.65 2.25 13.39
N LEU A 29 12.99 1.33 12.68
CA LEU A 29 12.02 0.44 13.32
C LEU A 29 12.75 -0.54 14.24
N PRO A 30 12.27 -0.77 15.48
CA PRO A 30 12.90 -1.71 16.39
C PRO A 30 13.11 -3.07 15.73
N ALA A 31 14.35 -3.53 15.68
CA ALA A 31 14.69 -4.81 15.05
C ALA A 31 13.97 -5.98 15.71
N GLU A 32 13.59 -5.85 16.98
CA GLU A 32 12.95 -6.87 17.83
C GLU A 32 11.48 -6.55 18.12
N ALA A 33 10.83 -5.71 17.32
CA ALA A 33 9.39 -5.44 17.51
C ALA A 33 8.62 -6.78 17.46
N PRO A 34 7.81 -7.11 18.48
CA PRO A 34 7.09 -8.38 18.54
C PRO A 34 6.00 -8.50 17.46
N ARG A 35 5.69 -7.42 16.79
CA ARG A 35 4.65 -7.33 15.75
C ARG A 35 5.19 -6.61 14.51
N PRO A 36 4.73 -6.99 13.30
CA PRO A 36 5.11 -6.30 12.09
C PRO A 36 4.66 -4.83 12.10
N CYS A 37 5.48 -3.96 11.55
CA CYS A 37 5.09 -2.59 11.22
C CYS A 37 4.26 -2.64 9.94
N ILE A 38 2.99 -2.23 10.04
CA ILE A 38 2.08 -2.12 8.90
C ILE A 38 1.95 -0.65 8.53
N TYR A 39 2.28 -0.33 7.30
CA TYR A 39 2.24 1.03 6.76
C TYR A 39 1.54 1.07 5.41
N GLY A 40 0.96 2.23 5.11
CA GLY A 40 0.29 2.47 3.82
C GLY A 40 0.67 3.82 3.26
N ASN A 41 0.43 4.02 1.95
CA ASN A 41 0.56 5.33 1.36
C ASN A 41 -0.60 5.63 0.43
N PHE A 42 -0.91 6.92 0.31
CA PHE A 42 -1.89 7.45 -0.64
C PHE A 42 -1.44 8.80 -1.18
N ILE A 43 -1.75 9.04 -2.44
CA ILE A 43 -1.75 10.37 -3.03
C ILE A 43 -3.20 10.84 -3.18
N ALA A 44 -3.48 12.07 -2.79
CA ALA A 44 -4.80 12.68 -2.88
C ALA A 44 -4.71 14.14 -3.36
N SER A 45 -5.79 14.64 -3.93
CA SER A 45 -5.98 16.08 -4.14
C SER A 45 -6.27 16.79 -2.81
N LEU A 46 -6.25 18.13 -2.80
CA LEU A 46 -6.62 18.95 -1.64
C LEU A 46 -8.05 18.67 -1.15
N ASP A 47 -8.94 18.29 -2.02
CA ASP A 47 -10.32 17.93 -1.71
C ASP A 47 -10.51 16.43 -1.45
N GLY A 48 -9.40 15.68 -1.22
CA GLY A 48 -9.39 14.32 -0.69
C GLY A 48 -9.68 13.21 -1.70
N ARG A 49 -9.67 13.48 -3.01
CA ARG A 49 -9.90 12.47 -4.05
C ARG A 49 -8.61 11.71 -4.34
N ILE A 50 -8.65 10.39 -4.25
CA ILE A 50 -7.55 9.50 -4.63
C ILE A 50 -7.79 8.83 -5.98
N ALA A 51 -9.06 8.66 -6.35
CA ALA A 51 -9.44 8.06 -7.63
C ALA A 51 -10.79 8.61 -8.11
N LEU A 52 -10.93 8.71 -9.42
CA LEU A 52 -12.13 9.14 -10.14
C LEU A 52 -12.53 8.08 -11.17
N PRO A 53 -13.80 8.09 -11.66
CA PRO A 53 -14.23 7.23 -12.76
C PRO A 53 -13.30 7.39 -13.97
N GLY A 54 -12.77 6.29 -14.48
CA GLY A 54 -11.96 6.29 -15.69
C GLY A 54 -12.82 6.41 -16.94
N ALA A 55 -12.40 7.20 -17.93
CA ALA A 55 -13.09 7.29 -19.21
C ALA A 55 -13.11 5.91 -19.92
N GLY A 56 -14.31 5.37 -20.17
CA GLY A 56 -14.50 4.08 -20.80
C GLY A 56 -14.10 2.85 -19.97
N ARG A 57 -13.96 3.02 -18.65
CA ARG A 57 -13.62 1.93 -17.72
C ARG A 57 -14.68 1.81 -16.63
N HIS A 58 -14.86 0.60 -16.13
CA HIS A 58 -15.82 0.32 -15.04
C HIS A 58 -15.22 0.58 -13.65
N THR A 59 -13.97 1.06 -13.59
CA THR A 59 -13.23 1.21 -12.33
C THR A 59 -12.69 2.63 -12.17
N HIS A 60 -12.60 3.06 -10.91
CA HIS A 60 -11.94 4.32 -10.56
C HIS A 60 -10.42 4.18 -10.71
N GLN A 61 -9.78 5.25 -11.15
CA GLN A 61 -8.34 5.33 -11.39
C GLN A 61 -7.76 6.58 -10.75
N VAL A 62 -6.47 6.51 -10.40
CA VAL A 62 -5.72 7.68 -9.94
C VAL A 62 -5.67 8.69 -11.09
N PRO A 63 -6.20 9.91 -10.91
CA PRO A 63 -6.24 10.91 -11.97
C PRO A 63 -4.83 11.36 -12.38
N PRO A 64 -4.57 11.58 -13.68
CA PRO A 64 -3.28 12.10 -14.16
C PRO A 64 -2.87 13.43 -13.52
N ALA A 65 -3.83 14.22 -13.03
CA ALA A 65 -3.56 15.49 -12.37
C ALA A 65 -2.84 15.36 -11.02
N ILE A 66 -2.94 14.20 -10.35
CA ILE A 66 -2.24 13.93 -9.09
C ILE A 66 -1.15 12.88 -9.26
N ALA A 67 -1.30 11.92 -10.19
CA ALA A 67 -0.29 10.91 -10.48
C ALA A 67 1.00 11.57 -11.03
N ASN A 68 2.14 11.27 -10.41
CA ASN A 68 3.41 11.81 -10.89
C ASN A 68 4.60 10.88 -10.59
N PRO A 69 5.69 10.96 -11.38
CA PRO A 69 6.85 10.06 -11.22
C PRO A 69 7.57 10.21 -9.89
N ARG A 70 7.44 11.36 -9.22
CA ARG A 70 8.11 11.63 -7.94
C ARG A 70 7.43 10.86 -6.81
N ASP A 71 6.09 10.91 -6.74
CA ASP A 71 5.31 10.09 -5.81
C ASP A 71 5.46 8.60 -6.12
N TRP A 72 5.50 8.23 -7.41
CA TRP A 72 5.75 6.86 -7.86
C TRP A 72 7.11 6.32 -7.39
N ARG A 73 8.16 7.15 -7.41
CA ARG A 73 9.46 6.78 -6.84
C ARG A 73 9.35 6.48 -5.34
N LEU A 74 8.67 7.33 -4.57
CA LEU A 74 8.48 7.13 -3.13
C LEU A 74 7.65 5.88 -2.81
N PHE A 75 6.62 5.60 -3.61
CA PHE A 75 5.85 4.35 -3.54
C PHE A 75 6.76 3.12 -3.72
N GLN A 76 7.65 3.14 -4.69
CA GLN A 76 8.62 2.06 -4.94
C GLN A 76 9.64 1.92 -3.79
N GLU A 77 10.07 3.02 -3.17
CA GLU A 77 10.93 2.99 -1.99
C GLU A 77 10.27 2.31 -0.79
N LEU A 78 8.98 2.59 -0.56
CA LEU A 78 8.22 1.90 0.47
C LEU A 78 8.07 0.41 0.17
N ALA A 79 7.81 0.05 -1.08
CA ALA A 79 7.71 -1.34 -1.49
C ALA A 79 9.04 -2.09 -1.40
N ALA A 80 10.16 -1.41 -1.69
CA ALA A 80 11.48 -2.01 -1.59
C ALA A 80 11.84 -2.44 -0.16
N GLN A 81 11.30 -1.79 0.86
CA GLN A 81 11.54 -2.12 2.26
C GLN A 81 10.60 -3.21 2.79
N ALA A 82 9.50 -3.50 2.10
CA ALA A 82 8.53 -4.49 2.52
C ALA A 82 9.04 -5.92 2.35
N ASP A 83 8.70 -6.79 3.27
CA ASP A 83 8.78 -8.24 3.12
C ASP A 83 7.44 -8.85 2.68
N LEU A 84 6.33 -8.12 2.89
CA LEU A 84 4.99 -8.48 2.45
C LEU A 84 4.22 -7.25 1.95
N LEU A 85 3.49 -7.40 0.85
CA LEU A 85 2.50 -6.44 0.36
C LEU A 85 1.10 -6.87 0.77
N ILE A 86 0.27 -5.94 1.23
CA ILE A 86 -1.18 -6.15 1.35
C ILE A 86 -1.87 -5.49 0.15
N THR A 87 -2.67 -6.26 -0.56
CA THR A 87 -3.51 -5.78 -1.66
C THR A 87 -4.92 -6.38 -1.57
N SER A 88 -5.74 -6.22 -2.59
CA SER A 88 -7.10 -6.74 -2.63
C SER A 88 -7.39 -7.54 -3.90
N ALA A 89 -8.38 -8.43 -3.85
CA ALA A 89 -8.87 -9.15 -5.02
C ALA A 89 -9.34 -8.23 -6.16
N ARG A 90 -9.72 -6.97 -5.85
CA ARG A 90 -10.05 -5.96 -6.86
C ARG A 90 -8.87 -5.73 -7.80
N TYR A 91 -7.65 -5.57 -7.27
CA TYR A 91 -6.45 -5.42 -8.10
C TYR A 91 -6.28 -6.61 -9.05
N PHE A 92 -6.44 -7.84 -8.57
CA PHE A 92 -6.27 -9.05 -9.37
C PHE A 92 -7.32 -9.18 -10.49
N ARG A 93 -8.57 -8.74 -10.26
CA ARG A 93 -9.59 -8.65 -11.32
C ARG A 93 -9.26 -7.57 -12.34
N GLN A 94 -8.90 -6.37 -11.88
CA GLN A 94 -8.50 -5.27 -12.76
C GLN A 94 -7.26 -5.60 -13.59
N ALA A 95 -6.30 -6.36 -13.03
CA ALA A 95 -5.14 -6.82 -13.76
C ALA A 95 -5.50 -7.85 -14.85
N ALA A 96 -6.50 -8.71 -14.61
CA ALA A 96 -7.02 -9.63 -15.62
C ALA A 96 -7.66 -8.90 -16.81
N ASP A 97 -8.28 -7.75 -16.55
CA ASP A 97 -8.95 -6.90 -17.55
C ASP A 97 -7.99 -5.84 -18.16
N ALA A 98 -6.70 -5.88 -17.83
CA ALA A 98 -5.68 -4.89 -18.21
C ALA A 98 -6.04 -3.44 -17.81
N GLU A 99 -6.81 -3.27 -16.71
CA GLU A 99 -7.25 -1.98 -16.19
C GLU A 99 -6.37 -1.40 -15.09
N THR A 100 -5.28 -2.06 -14.73
CA THR A 100 -4.32 -1.61 -13.71
C THR A 100 -2.88 -1.69 -14.22
N GLN A 101 -1.92 -1.27 -13.40
CA GLN A 101 -0.50 -1.49 -13.69
C GLN A 101 -0.20 -3.00 -13.85
N ALA A 102 0.70 -3.32 -14.78
CA ALA A 102 0.97 -4.72 -15.15
C ALA A 102 1.61 -5.53 -13.99
N GLU A 103 2.39 -4.88 -13.14
CA GLU A 103 3.18 -5.54 -12.09
C GLU A 103 2.99 -4.89 -10.72
N LEU A 104 2.89 -5.72 -9.69
CA LEU A 104 3.03 -5.26 -8.30
C LEU A 104 4.52 -4.93 -8.02
N PRO A 105 4.80 -3.84 -7.24
CA PRO A 105 6.17 -3.44 -6.97
C PRO A 105 6.96 -4.56 -6.25
N VAL A 106 8.28 -4.55 -6.37
CA VAL A 106 9.18 -3.47 -6.82
C VAL A 106 9.34 -3.53 -8.34
N GLY A 107 9.31 -2.37 -9.03
CA GLY A 107 9.43 -2.29 -10.48
C GLY A 107 10.72 -2.90 -11.03
N LEU A 108 10.64 -3.44 -12.25
CA LEU A 108 11.77 -4.11 -12.93
C LEU A 108 12.56 -3.16 -13.82
N GLU A 109 12.06 -1.95 -14.04
CA GLU A 109 12.70 -0.91 -14.85
C GLU A 109 14.06 -0.48 -14.24
N ASP A 110 14.97 0.02 -15.08
CA ASP A 110 16.30 0.44 -14.67
C ASP A 110 16.29 1.55 -13.60
N ASP A 111 15.26 2.41 -13.61
CA ASP A 111 15.06 3.47 -12.62
C ASP A 111 14.93 2.96 -11.18
N PHE A 112 14.60 1.67 -11.00
CA PHE A 112 14.48 1.01 -9.69
C PHE A 112 15.56 -0.04 -9.42
N ALA A 113 16.63 -0.08 -10.23
CA ALA A 113 17.73 -1.02 -10.05
C ALA A 113 18.43 -0.88 -8.69
N ASP A 114 18.54 0.36 -8.19
CA ASP A 114 19.07 0.66 -6.87
C ASP A 114 18.21 0.09 -5.73
N LEU A 115 16.87 0.10 -5.87
CA LEU A 115 15.95 -0.48 -4.89
C LEU A 115 16.06 -2.01 -4.87
N ARG A 116 16.20 -2.65 -6.03
CA ARG A 116 16.45 -4.10 -6.12
C ARG A 116 17.82 -4.47 -5.54
N ALA A 117 18.83 -3.64 -5.75
CA ALA A 117 20.15 -3.83 -5.13
C ALA A 117 20.05 -3.71 -3.60
N TRP A 118 19.36 -2.68 -3.09
CA TRP A 118 19.13 -2.48 -1.66
C TRP A 118 18.46 -3.70 -1.03
N ARG A 119 17.41 -4.26 -1.65
CA ARG A 119 16.75 -5.48 -1.15
C ARG A 119 17.71 -6.64 -1.00
N ARG A 120 18.54 -6.88 -2.03
CA ARG A 120 19.56 -7.95 -2.03
C ARG A 120 20.58 -7.74 -0.90
N ASP A 121 21.07 -6.51 -0.73
CA ASP A 121 22.09 -6.16 0.25
C ASP A 121 21.54 -6.28 1.70
N HIS A 122 20.22 -6.19 1.89
CA HIS A 122 19.52 -6.39 3.17
C HIS A 122 18.96 -7.81 3.36
N GLY A 123 19.33 -8.77 2.51
CA GLY A 123 18.92 -10.16 2.62
C GLY A 123 17.41 -10.40 2.40
N LEU A 124 16.72 -9.46 1.75
CA LEU A 124 15.31 -9.61 1.39
C LEU A 124 15.16 -10.42 0.09
N LYS A 125 14.01 -11.10 -0.06
CA LYS A 125 13.64 -11.71 -1.34
C LYS A 125 13.65 -10.68 -2.47
N PRO A 126 13.91 -11.06 -3.73
CA PRO A 126 13.88 -10.14 -4.87
C PRO A 126 12.58 -9.32 -4.94
N GLN A 127 11.45 -9.95 -4.60
CA GLN A 127 10.14 -9.33 -4.51
C GLN A 127 9.48 -9.63 -3.16
N PRO A 128 8.66 -8.74 -2.61
CA PRO A 128 7.85 -9.01 -1.41
C PRO A 128 6.84 -10.12 -1.67
N ASP A 129 6.49 -10.89 -0.66
CA ASP A 129 5.33 -11.78 -0.68
C ASP A 129 4.02 -10.97 -0.74
N ILE A 130 2.88 -11.60 -1.00
CA ILE A 130 1.61 -10.88 -1.24
C ILE A 130 0.49 -11.45 -0.38
N ALA A 131 -0.21 -10.58 0.36
CA ALA A 131 -1.46 -10.88 1.07
C ALA A 131 -2.64 -10.21 0.36
N ILE A 132 -3.60 -11.00 -0.11
CA ILE A 132 -4.72 -10.58 -0.95
C ILE A 132 -6.00 -10.64 -0.13
N PHE A 133 -6.56 -9.51 0.24
CA PHE A 133 -7.86 -9.44 0.91
C PHE A 133 -9.00 -9.75 -0.05
N SER A 134 -9.83 -10.72 0.32
CA SER A 134 -11.01 -11.09 -0.46
C SER A 134 -12.10 -11.68 0.41
N ALA A 135 -13.26 -11.05 0.48
CA ALA A 135 -14.45 -11.62 1.11
C ALA A 135 -15.22 -12.56 0.16
N SER A 136 -15.20 -12.28 -1.14
CA SER A 136 -15.90 -13.09 -2.15
C SER A 136 -15.09 -14.27 -2.66
N LEU A 137 -13.77 -14.26 -2.48
CA LEU A 137 -12.81 -15.22 -3.04
C LEU A 137 -12.88 -15.30 -4.59
N ASP A 138 -13.42 -14.26 -5.20
CA ASP A 138 -13.46 -14.11 -6.65
C ASP A 138 -12.13 -13.50 -7.12
N ILE A 139 -11.17 -14.37 -7.43
CA ILE A 139 -9.82 -14.02 -7.85
C ILE A 139 -9.47 -14.83 -9.09
N PRO A 140 -9.15 -14.18 -10.21
CA PRO A 140 -8.82 -14.89 -11.44
C PRO A 140 -7.57 -15.77 -11.26
N SER A 141 -7.69 -17.05 -11.66
CA SER A 141 -6.61 -18.03 -11.49
C SER A 141 -5.34 -17.62 -12.23
N ALA A 142 -5.48 -17.11 -13.46
CA ALA A 142 -4.34 -16.69 -14.28
C ALA A 142 -3.53 -15.58 -13.61
N THR A 143 -4.19 -14.63 -12.93
CA THR A 143 -3.50 -13.55 -12.22
C THR A 143 -2.76 -14.06 -10.98
N LEU A 144 -3.30 -15.07 -10.27
CA LEU A 144 -2.56 -15.73 -9.19
C LEU A 144 -1.33 -16.45 -9.73
N ASP A 145 -1.48 -17.18 -10.84
CA ASP A 145 -0.39 -17.94 -11.45
C ASP A 145 0.74 -17.03 -12.00
N HIS A 146 0.43 -15.79 -12.36
CA HIS A 146 1.43 -14.77 -12.74
C HIS A 146 2.40 -14.46 -11.60
N TYR A 147 1.95 -14.49 -10.34
CA TYR A 147 2.78 -14.23 -9.16
C TYR A 147 3.27 -15.49 -8.46
N ARG A 148 3.30 -16.65 -9.11
CA ARG A 148 3.70 -17.95 -8.51
C ARG A 148 5.12 -17.97 -7.90
N GLU A 149 6.00 -17.05 -8.30
CA GLU A 149 7.36 -16.91 -7.74
C GLU A 149 7.35 -16.20 -6.37
N ARG A 150 6.21 -15.63 -5.97
CA ARG A 150 5.99 -15.03 -4.65
C ARG A 150 5.10 -15.95 -3.82
N ARG A 151 5.26 -15.93 -2.51
CA ARG A 151 4.28 -16.58 -1.63
C ARG A 151 3.01 -15.75 -1.59
N LEU A 152 1.87 -16.37 -1.86
CA LEU A 152 0.57 -15.70 -1.90
C LEU A 152 -0.29 -16.14 -0.73
N PHE A 153 -0.85 -15.18 0.00
CA PHE A 153 -1.83 -15.40 1.05
C PHE A 153 -3.18 -14.85 0.63
N ILE A 154 -4.22 -15.69 0.66
CA ILE A 154 -5.59 -15.23 0.54
C ILE A 154 -6.12 -14.98 1.95
N VAL A 155 -6.44 -13.72 2.24
CA VAL A 155 -6.88 -13.26 3.56
C VAL A 155 -8.38 -13.06 3.53
N THR A 156 -9.12 -13.84 4.34
CA THR A 156 -10.59 -13.84 4.37
C THR A 156 -11.13 -14.18 5.75
N GLY A 157 -12.45 -14.06 5.93
CA GLY A 157 -13.12 -14.46 7.17
C GLY A 157 -13.51 -15.93 7.19
N ARG A 158 -13.87 -16.46 8.38
CA ARG A 158 -14.21 -17.88 8.59
C ARG A 158 -15.50 -18.32 7.90
N GLN A 159 -16.41 -17.37 7.58
CA GLN A 159 -17.66 -17.63 6.87
C GLN A 159 -17.54 -17.42 5.35
N ALA A 160 -16.34 -17.46 4.81
CA ALA A 160 -16.11 -17.41 3.36
C ALA A 160 -16.64 -18.70 2.68
N ASP A 161 -16.91 -18.59 1.37
CA ASP A 161 -17.44 -19.69 0.56
C ASP A 161 -16.47 -20.90 0.55
N SER A 162 -16.92 -22.05 1.08
CA SER A 162 -16.09 -23.24 1.24
C SER A 162 -15.63 -23.85 -0.10
N ALA A 163 -16.50 -23.83 -1.12
CA ALA A 163 -16.15 -24.39 -2.41
C ALA A 163 -15.09 -23.55 -3.14
N ARG A 164 -15.13 -22.22 -2.95
CA ARG A 164 -14.09 -21.32 -3.47
C ARG A 164 -12.79 -21.46 -2.67
N LEU A 165 -12.86 -21.65 -1.35
CA LEU A 165 -11.69 -21.90 -0.51
C LEU A 165 -10.93 -23.16 -0.94
N GLU A 166 -11.65 -24.26 -1.17
CA GLU A 166 -11.05 -25.53 -1.64
C GLU A 166 -10.28 -25.31 -2.95
N ARG A 167 -10.90 -24.68 -3.93
CA ARG A 167 -10.23 -24.37 -5.22
C ARG A 167 -8.96 -23.53 -5.09
N LEU A 168 -8.92 -22.61 -4.11
CA LEU A 168 -7.72 -21.81 -3.86
C LEU A 168 -6.64 -22.61 -3.15
N ARG A 169 -7.01 -23.53 -2.24
CA ARG A 169 -6.09 -24.43 -1.53
C ARG A 169 -5.42 -25.45 -2.43
N ASP A 170 -6.05 -25.82 -3.54
CA ASP A 170 -5.45 -26.72 -4.53
C ASP A 170 -4.22 -26.14 -5.24
N LYS A 171 -4.02 -24.80 -5.15
CA LYS A 171 -2.85 -24.13 -5.70
C LYS A 171 -1.68 -24.16 -4.72
N GLN A 172 -0.60 -24.85 -5.08
CA GLN A 172 0.58 -25.07 -4.22
C GLN A 172 1.27 -23.78 -3.74
N HIS A 173 1.18 -22.68 -4.50
CA HIS A 173 1.80 -21.40 -4.18
C HIS A 173 0.86 -20.43 -3.43
N VAL A 174 -0.37 -20.88 -3.09
CA VAL A 174 -1.39 -20.10 -2.40
C VAL A 174 -1.67 -20.69 -1.02
N GLU A 175 -1.59 -19.86 0.01
CA GLU A 175 -2.01 -20.19 1.36
C GLU A 175 -3.25 -19.38 1.75
N VAL A 176 -4.16 -19.97 2.51
CA VAL A 176 -5.36 -19.26 3.01
C VAL A 176 -5.18 -18.90 4.48
N ILE A 177 -5.34 -17.64 4.81
CA ILE A 177 -5.39 -17.13 6.17
C ILE A 177 -6.84 -16.79 6.51
N LEU A 178 -7.44 -17.55 7.42
CA LEU A 178 -8.75 -17.29 7.98
C LEU A 178 -8.60 -16.41 9.22
N CYS A 179 -9.04 -15.16 9.16
CA CYS A 179 -9.03 -14.22 10.27
C CYS A 179 -10.31 -13.38 10.27
N GLY A 180 -10.98 -13.33 11.44
CA GLY A 180 -12.32 -12.75 11.57
C GLY A 180 -13.43 -13.80 11.49
N ASP A 181 -14.50 -13.57 12.23
CA ASP A 181 -15.59 -14.55 12.38
C ASP A 181 -16.65 -14.44 11.28
N GLY A 182 -16.67 -13.34 10.52
CA GLY A 182 -17.60 -13.11 9.41
C GLY A 182 -17.03 -13.59 8.05
N LYS A 183 -17.57 -13.01 6.97
CA LYS A 183 -17.08 -13.21 5.60
C LYS A 183 -15.81 -12.39 5.30
N ARG A 184 -15.65 -11.25 5.99
CA ARG A 184 -14.50 -10.35 5.82
C ARG A 184 -13.42 -10.69 6.84
N ALA A 185 -12.19 -10.42 6.48
CA ALA A 185 -11.05 -10.56 7.37
C ALA A 185 -10.98 -9.43 8.39
N ASP A 186 -10.45 -9.73 9.58
CA ASP A 186 -10.10 -8.76 10.63
C ASP A 186 -8.59 -8.54 10.69
N ALA A 187 -8.18 -7.28 10.83
CA ALA A 187 -6.77 -6.93 10.76
C ALA A 187 -5.98 -7.26 12.04
N GLY A 188 -6.61 -7.28 13.22
CA GLY A 188 -5.96 -7.65 14.47
C GLY A 188 -5.40 -9.07 14.44
N PRO A 189 -6.23 -10.10 14.24
CA PRO A 189 -5.78 -11.49 14.10
C PRO A 189 -4.81 -11.70 12.92
N LEU A 190 -4.99 -10.96 11.82
CA LEU A 190 -4.04 -11.03 10.70
C LEU A 190 -2.65 -10.57 11.13
N ARG A 191 -2.54 -9.44 11.84
CA ARG A 191 -1.25 -8.91 12.29
C ARG A 191 -0.48 -9.91 13.15
N GLU A 192 -1.17 -10.59 14.06
CA GLU A 192 -0.60 -11.66 14.89
C GLU A 192 -0.13 -12.85 14.04
N ARG A 193 -0.96 -13.25 13.06
CA ARG A 193 -0.58 -14.32 12.15
C ARG A 193 0.66 -13.98 11.33
N LEU A 194 0.76 -12.76 10.82
CA LEU A 194 1.93 -12.28 10.07
C LEU A 194 3.20 -12.25 10.94
N ALA A 195 3.07 -11.86 12.21
CA ALA A 195 4.18 -11.93 13.18
C ALA A 195 4.70 -13.37 13.34
N HIS A 196 3.81 -14.35 13.52
CA HIS A 196 4.17 -15.77 13.62
C HIS A 196 4.81 -16.33 12.34
N LEU A 197 4.46 -15.78 11.17
CA LEU A 197 5.06 -16.13 9.90
C LEU A 197 6.42 -15.43 9.65
N GLY A 198 6.85 -14.57 10.59
CA GLY A 198 8.14 -13.89 10.55
C GLY A 198 8.16 -12.60 9.72
N TYR A 199 7.02 -12.10 9.26
CA TYR A 199 6.95 -10.82 8.56
C TYR A 199 7.17 -9.65 9.51
N ARG A 200 7.90 -8.63 9.06
CA ARG A 200 8.30 -7.48 9.86
C ARG A 200 7.86 -6.14 9.28
N ARG A 201 7.88 -5.98 7.97
CA ARG A 201 7.57 -4.74 7.24
C ARG A 201 6.49 -5.03 6.21
N VAL A 202 5.27 -4.62 6.52
CA VAL A 202 4.09 -4.94 5.72
C VAL A 202 3.56 -3.67 5.08
N TYR A 203 3.64 -3.59 3.78
CA TYR A 203 3.18 -2.43 3.02
C TYR A 203 1.78 -2.64 2.45
N ALA A 204 0.83 -1.82 2.89
CA ALA A 204 -0.54 -1.85 2.40
C ALA A 204 -0.68 -0.94 1.17
N ILE A 205 -0.79 -1.57 -0.01
CA ILE A 205 -1.05 -0.93 -1.31
C ILE A 205 -2.48 -1.16 -1.77
N ALA A 206 -3.37 -1.42 -0.82
CA ALA A 206 -4.76 -1.77 -1.06
C ALA A 206 -5.67 -0.54 -1.08
N GLY A 207 -6.84 -0.69 -1.71
CA GLY A 207 -7.84 0.36 -1.75
C GLY A 207 -8.51 0.65 -0.40
N PRO A 208 -9.40 1.66 -0.39
CA PRO A 208 -9.99 2.27 0.81
C PRO A 208 -10.64 1.33 1.82
N SER A 209 -11.32 0.28 1.34
CA SER A 209 -12.02 -0.67 2.22
C SER A 209 -11.06 -1.56 3.01
N VAL A 210 -9.95 -1.99 2.40
CA VAL A 210 -8.91 -2.76 3.10
C VAL A 210 -8.17 -1.86 4.08
N PHE A 211 -7.89 -0.62 3.68
CA PHE A 211 -7.28 0.37 4.56
C PHE A 211 -8.15 0.66 5.78
N HIS A 212 -9.47 0.81 5.58
CA HIS A 212 -10.43 0.90 6.68
C HIS A 212 -10.34 -0.30 7.63
N THR A 213 -10.25 -1.53 7.09
CA THR A 213 -10.09 -2.75 7.91
C THR A 213 -8.82 -2.70 8.75
N LEU A 214 -7.69 -2.24 8.20
CA LEU A 214 -6.44 -2.10 8.94
C LEU A 214 -6.54 -1.07 10.07
N VAL A 215 -7.19 0.06 9.81
CA VAL A 215 -7.42 1.14 10.79
C VAL A 215 -8.36 0.66 11.89
N SER A 216 -9.51 0.07 11.55
CA SER A 216 -10.50 -0.46 12.51
C SER A 216 -9.92 -1.52 13.43
N GLY A 217 -9.02 -2.36 12.93
CA GLY A 217 -8.31 -3.38 13.71
C GLY A 217 -7.08 -2.86 14.43
N ASN A 218 -6.87 -1.54 14.50
CA ASN A 218 -5.69 -0.89 15.11
C ASN A 218 -4.35 -1.47 14.60
N ALA A 219 -4.32 -1.90 13.35
CA ALA A 219 -3.17 -2.57 12.75
C ALA A 219 -2.25 -1.62 11.98
N LEU A 220 -2.70 -0.40 11.67
CA LEU A 220 -1.88 0.59 10.97
C LEU A 220 -0.93 1.29 11.93
N ASP A 221 0.36 1.33 11.58
CA ASP A 221 1.41 1.98 12.37
C ASP A 221 1.91 3.27 11.71
N ARG A 222 1.91 3.34 10.36
CA ARG A 222 2.37 4.51 9.61
C ARG A 222 1.49 4.77 8.38
N LEU A 223 1.30 6.05 8.10
CA LEU A 223 0.66 6.53 6.89
C LEU A 223 1.58 7.55 6.23
N TYR A 224 1.91 7.30 4.97
CA TYR A 224 2.54 8.24 4.07
C TYR A 224 1.44 8.86 3.21
N HIS A 225 1.27 10.16 3.31
CA HIS A 225 0.19 10.87 2.61
C HIS A 225 0.75 12.01 1.77
N THR A 226 0.65 11.84 0.46
CA THR A 226 0.96 12.87 -0.51
C THR A 226 -0.30 13.67 -0.82
N THR A 227 -0.26 14.99 -0.63
CA THR A 227 -1.34 15.89 -1.04
C THR A 227 -0.88 16.71 -2.22
N ALA A 228 -1.40 16.43 -3.41
CA ALA A 228 -1.22 17.26 -4.60
C ALA A 228 -2.01 18.57 -4.42
N HIS A 229 -1.38 19.70 -4.72
CA HIS A 229 -1.98 21.03 -4.48
C HIS A 229 -2.98 21.42 -5.57
N CYS A 230 -3.94 20.55 -5.84
CA CYS A 230 -5.02 20.79 -6.78
C CYS A 230 -6.37 20.29 -6.24
N LEU A 231 -7.44 20.78 -6.81
CA LEU A 231 -8.83 20.37 -6.54
C LEU A 231 -9.35 19.64 -7.77
N LEU A 232 -9.97 18.49 -7.56
CA LEU A 232 -10.50 17.66 -8.64
C LEU A 232 -12.03 17.77 -8.76
N GLY A 233 -12.75 17.94 -7.65
CA GLY A 233 -14.22 17.93 -7.64
C GLY A 233 -14.81 16.55 -7.95
N GLY A 234 -16.00 16.54 -8.57
CA GLY A 234 -16.72 15.32 -8.93
C GLY A 234 -17.63 14.81 -7.80
N THR A 235 -18.70 14.10 -8.20
CA THR A 235 -19.68 13.48 -7.30
C THR A 235 -19.38 12.00 -7.04
N GLU A 236 -18.68 11.35 -7.95
CA GLU A 236 -18.22 9.96 -7.82
C GLU A 236 -16.70 9.96 -7.70
N PHE A 237 -16.19 9.45 -6.57
CA PHE A 237 -14.76 9.43 -6.27
C PHE A 237 -14.45 8.42 -5.15
N ASP A 238 -13.21 7.98 -5.06
CA ASP A 238 -12.70 7.28 -3.88
C ASP A 238 -11.89 8.25 -3.00
N THR A 239 -12.01 8.06 -1.68
CA THR A 239 -11.09 8.60 -0.66
C THR A 239 -10.20 7.48 -0.15
N PHE A 240 -9.15 7.77 0.63
CA PHE A 240 -8.25 6.72 1.11
C PHE A 240 -8.82 5.84 2.24
N VAL A 241 -9.95 6.21 2.84
CA VAL A 241 -10.68 5.41 3.83
C VAL A 241 -12.15 5.31 3.43
N TRP A 242 -12.67 4.09 3.33
CA TRP A 242 -14.07 3.82 3.03
C TRP A 242 -14.59 2.67 3.88
N GLY A 243 -15.57 2.93 4.74
CA GLY A 243 -16.21 1.95 5.62
C GLY A 243 -17.15 2.61 6.62
N GLU A 244 -17.49 1.88 7.66
CA GLU A 244 -18.31 2.39 8.76
C GLU A 244 -17.56 3.45 9.56
N GLU A 245 -18.28 4.33 10.24
CA GLU A 245 -17.70 5.32 11.14
C GLU A 245 -16.89 4.62 12.25
N PHE A 246 -15.70 5.15 12.54
CA PHE A 246 -14.90 4.65 13.65
C PHE A 246 -15.56 5.05 14.98
N ARG A 247 -15.78 4.08 15.88
CA ARG A 247 -16.32 4.35 17.24
C ARG A 247 -15.48 5.37 18.00
N THR A 248 -14.20 5.40 17.76
CA THR A 248 -13.25 6.37 18.30
C THR A 248 -12.31 6.80 17.17
N ALA A 249 -12.05 8.09 17.06
CA ALA A 249 -11.16 8.61 16.04
C ALA A 249 -9.78 7.93 16.12
N PHE A 250 -9.30 7.44 14.98
CA PHE A 250 -7.96 6.88 14.88
C PHE A 250 -6.96 8.01 14.66
N THR A 251 -5.99 8.15 15.56
CA THR A 251 -5.02 9.25 15.52
C THR A 251 -3.62 8.73 15.24
N LEU A 252 -2.91 9.45 14.38
CA LEU A 252 -1.50 9.23 14.08
C LEU A 252 -0.76 10.58 14.22
N PRO A 253 0.25 10.67 15.10
CA PRO A 253 1.08 11.87 15.19
C PRO A 253 1.81 12.15 13.88
N LEU A 254 1.92 13.43 13.50
CA LEU A 254 2.78 13.86 12.41
C LEU A 254 4.25 13.62 12.80
N ARG A 255 5.02 13.01 11.89
CA ARG A 255 6.44 12.71 12.06
C ARG A 255 7.32 13.57 11.16
N ASN A 256 6.96 13.65 9.89
CA ASN A 256 7.66 14.48 8.94
C ASN A 256 6.65 15.17 8.02
N LEU A 257 7.01 16.36 7.56
CA LEU A 257 6.31 17.07 6.52
C LEU A 257 7.32 17.69 5.58
N TYR A 258 7.17 17.42 4.30
CA TYR A 258 8.02 17.97 3.25
C TYR A 258 7.18 18.71 2.21
N LEU A 259 7.73 19.79 1.69
CA LEU A 259 7.21 20.49 0.53
C LEU A 259 8.03 20.10 -0.71
N ASP A 260 7.35 19.59 -1.69
CA ASP A 260 7.85 19.33 -3.03
C ASP A 260 7.27 20.37 -4.00
N SER A 261 8.01 21.45 -4.21
CA SER A 261 7.59 22.57 -5.09
C SER A 261 7.70 22.23 -6.57
N ASP A 262 8.46 21.19 -6.92
CA ASP A 262 8.84 20.85 -8.30
C ASP A 262 7.97 19.72 -8.87
N SER A 263 6.83 19.40 -8.26
CA SER A 263 5.97 18.34 -8.77
C SER A 263 5.50 18.65 -10.21
N PRO A 264 5.29 17.61 -11.05
CA PRO A 264 5.12 17.79 -12.49
C PRO A 264 4.00 18.70 -12.96
N ALA A 265 2.99 18.92 -12.16
CA ALA A 265 1.89 19.82 -12.53
C ALA A 265 2.18 21.32 -12.25
N GLY A 266 3.36 21.67 -11.73
CA GLY A 266 3.73 23.05 -11.38
C GLY A 266 2.99 23.61 -10.17
N CYS A 267 2.04 22.89 -9.59
CA CYS A 267 1.29 23.29 -8.39
C CYS A 267 1.93 22.82 -7.09
N GLY A 268 2.87 21.89 -7.15
CA GLY A 268 3.52 21.33 -5.96
C GLY A 268 2.71 20.24 -5.26
N GLN A 269 3.32 19.67 -4.25
CA GLN A 269 2.69 18.68 -3.35
C GLN A 269 3.33 18.74 -1.97
N THR A 270 2.60 18.33 -0.95
CA THR A 270 3.13 18.05 0.37
C THR A 270 3.21 16.54 0.62
N LEU A 271 4.31 16.12 1.25
CA LEU A 271 4.55 14.72 1.62
C LEU A 271 4.53 14.67 3.15
N ALA A 272 3.49 14.09 3.72
CA ALA A 272 3.33 13.96 5.16
C ALA A 272 3.52 12.51 5.61
N VAL A 273 4.25 12.32 6.70
CA VAL A 273 4.43 11.02 7.34
C VAL A 273 3.82 11.08 8.73
N TYR A 274 2.85 10.21 8.96
CA TYR A 274 2.20 10.05 10.25
C TYR A 274 2.53 8.67 10.82
N GLY A 275 2.68 8.55 12.14
CA GLY A 275 2.99 7.25 12.71
C GLY A 275 3.07 7.20 14.22
N LYS A 276 2.96 5.98 14.76
CA LYS A 276 3.05 5.71 16.19
C LYS A 276 4.49 5.74 16.72
N TYR A 277 5.47 5.50 15.83
CA TYR A 277 6.91 5.39 16.14
C TYR A 277 7.73 6.29 15.25
#